data_99d97a19d46a40319ffe80f13ce8b3c5
#
_entry.id   99d97a19d46a40319ffe80f13ce8b3c5
#
_cell.length_a   1.000
_cell.length_b   1.000
_cell.length_c   1.000
_cell.angle_alpha   90.00
_cell.angle_beta   90.00
_cell.angle_gamma   90.00
#
_symmetry.space_group_name_H-M   'P 1'
#
loop_
_entity.id
_entity.type
_entity.pdbx_description
1 polymer ?
#
loop_
_entity_poly.entity_id
_entity_poly.type
_entity_poly.pdbx_seq_one_letter_code
_entity_poly.pdbx_strand_id
1 'polypeptide(L)'
;SGLSASCSTAISLSDDYDGKVQVADNHRISVTQRESVMHAKKLAEAGKSAKEIKEVLEAEAYNSSIYIAVDTLEFLKKGGRVTAAGAALGSVLNIKPILTIQGGKLDAFAKTRGMKKCKQKMVEALKNDRETRFKDADDKHLLVGAAGSNLTEEEAAEWKQMLVDAFPDSYVYYD
;
A
#
# COMPACT_ATOMS: atom_id res chain seq x y z
N SER A 1 9.15 -3.30 -5.97
CA SER A 1 8.25 -4.40 -5.60
C SER A 1 8.20 -5.46 -6.70
N GLY A 2 7.86 -6.70 -6.37
CA GLY A 2 7.73 -7.82 -7.33
C GLY A 2 6.54 -7.71 -8.31
N LEU A 3 5.79 -6.62 -8.28
CA LEU A 3 4.66 -6.37 -9.18
C LEU A 3 5.08 -5.83 -10.56
N SER A 4 6.25 -5.21 -10.66
CA SER A 4 6.71 -4.54 -11.87
C SER A 4 8.25 -4.53 -11.95
N ALA A 5 8.79 -4.58 -13.15
CA ALA A 5 10.23 -4.40 -13.40
C ALA A 5 10.68 -2.92 -13.36
N SER A 6 9.77 -1.96 -13.12
CA SER A 6 10.09 -0.53 -13.19
C SER A 6 11.26 -0.13 -12.30
N CYS A 7 11.36 -0.67 -11.08
CA CYS A 7 12.45 -0.35 -10.17
C CYS A 7 13.80 -0.85 -10.71
N SER A 8 13.89 -2.11 -11.15
CA SER A 8 15.12 -2.67 -11.72
C SER A 8 15.55 -1.93 -12.99
N THR A 9 14.59 -1.55 -13.84
CA THR A 9 14.87 -0.73 -15.03
C THR A 9 15.42 0.64 -14.62
N ALA A 10 14.79 1.30 -13.63
CA ALA A 10 15.26 2.60 -13.15
C ALA A 10 16.67 2.52 -12.54
N ILE A 11 16.95 1.45 -11.76
CA ILE A 11 18.30 1.20 -11.22
C ILE A 11 19.32 1.09 -12.35
N SER A 12 19.04 0.25 -13.36
CA SER A 12 19.95 0.09 -14.51
C SER A 12 20.19 1.41 -15.26
N LEU A 13 19.15 2.23 -15.44
CA LEU A 13 19.29 3.54 -16.07
C LEU A 13 20.06 4.55 -15.19
N SER A 14 20.00 4.41 -13.87
CA SER A 14 20.69 5.34 -12.96
C SER A 14 22.21 5.17 -12.97
N ASP A 15 22.72 4.05 -13.44
CA ASP A 15 24.16 3.77 -13.54
C ASP A 15 24.87 4.75 -14.50
N ASP A 16 24.15 5.30 -15.50
CA ASP A 16 24.67 6.28 -16.47
C ASP A 16 24.89 7.69 -15.88
N TYR A 17 24.52 7.91 -14.61
CA TYR A 17 24.50 9.26 -13.99
C TYR A 17 25.54 9.46 -12.88
N ASP A 18 26.57 8.63 -12.80
CA ASP A 18 27.69 8.76 -11.84
C ASP A 18 27.23 8.96 -10.37
N GLY A 19 26.18 8.27 -9.97
CA GLY A 19 25.60 8.34 -8.61
C GLY A 19 24.77 9.59 -8.31
N LYS A 20 24.57 10.49 -9.28
CA LYS A 20 23.71 11.68 -9.11
C LYS A 20 22.24 11.33 -9.02
N VAL A 21 21.82 10.24 -9.67
CA VAL A 21 20.46 9.70 -9.61
C VAL A 21 20.45 8.52 -8.65
N GLN A 22 19.59 8.57 -7.64
CA GLN A 22 19.41 7.50 -6.68
C GLN A 22 18.02 6.89 -6.84
N VAL A 23 17.94 5.57 -6.97
CA VAL A 23 16.67 4.83 -7.07
C VAL A 23 16.49 4.06 -5.78
N ALA A 24 15.39 4.34 -5.05
CA ALA A 24 15.03 3.64 -3.83
C ALA A 24 14.05 2.49 -4.13
N ASP A 25 14.43 1.25 -3.79
CA ASP A 25 13.48 0.12 -3.81
C ASP A 25 12.74 0.02 -2.47
N ASN A 26 11.71 0.83 -2.31
CA ASN A 26 10.91 0.92 -1.10
C ASN A 26 9.76 -0.10 -1.03
N HIS A 27 9.64 -1.00 -1.98
CA HIS A 27 8.62 -2.07 -2.05
C HIS A 27 7.16 -1.61 -1.93
N ARG A 28 6.87 -0.33 -2.08
CA ARG A 28 5.54 0.26 -1.88
C ARG A 28 4.79 0.48 -3.19
N ILE A 29 3.48 0.59 -3.10
CA ILE A 29 2.57 0.90 -4.22
C ILE A 29 1.43 1.80 -3.72
N SER A 30 0.65 2.41 -4.64
CA SER A 30 -0.57 3.18 -4.35
C SER A 30 -0.34 4.23 -3.24
N VAL A 31 -1.24 4.33 -2.29
CA VAL A 31 -1.19 5.31 -1.18
C VAL A 31 0.13 5.22 -0.38
N THR A 32 0.67 4.02 -0.16
CA THR A 32 1.95 3.87 0.55
C THR A 32 3.13 4.38 -0.27
N GLN A 33 3.09 4.28 -1.60
CA GLN A 33 4.09 4.88 -2.49
C GLN A 33 3.99 6.41 -2.49
N ARG A 34 2.77 6.96 -2.52
CA ARG A 34 2.56 8.40 -2.39
C ARG A 34 3.22 8.93 -1.11
N GLU A 35 3.01 8.27 0.02
CA GLU A 35 3.62 8.68 1.29
C GLU A 35 5.15 8.60 1.27
N SER A 36 5.74 7.61 0.59
CA SER A 36 7.20 7.59 0.40
C SER A 36 7.72 8.79 -0.39
N VAL A 37 6.98 9.23 -1.42
CA VAL A 37 7.34 10.43 -2.19
C VAL A 37 7.24 11.69 -1.32
N MET A 38 6.17 11.81 -0.51
CA MET A 38 6.00 12.93 0.41
C MET A 38 7.05 12.95 1.51
N HIS A 39 7.46 11.78 1.99
CA HIS A 39 8.56 11.65 2.96
C HIS A 39 9.90 12.04 2.32
N ALA A 40 10.20 11.54 1.12
CA ALA A 40 11.41 11.95 0.37
C ALA A 40 11.49 13.46 0.20
N LYS A 41 10.37 14.12 -0.15
CA LYS A 41 10.29 15.57 -0.26
C LYS A 41 10.66 16.27 1.06
N LYS A 42 10.08 15.85 2.18
CA LYS A 42 10.39 16.41 3.51
C LYS A 42 11.86 16.24 3.88
N LEU A 43 12.46 15.08 3.59
CA LEU A 43 13.88 14.83 3.83
C LEU A 43 14.77 15.74 2.96
N ALA A 44 14.40 15.97 1.70
CA ALA A 44 15.11 16.90 0.81
C ALA A 44 15.02 18.35 1.30
N GLU A 45 13.84 18.78 1.75
CA GLU A 45 13.62 20.10 2.35
C GLU A 45 14.41 20.29 3.66
N ALA A 46 14.67 19.17 4.38
CA ALA A 46 15.54 19.14 5.56
C ALA A 46 17.05 19.07 5.21
N GLY A 47 17.42 19.16 3.92
CA GLY A 47 18.80 19.19 3.46
C GLY A 47 19.48 17.81 3.32
N LYS A 48 18.75 16.72 3.35
CA LYS A 48 19.29 15.38 3.12
C LYS A 48 19.71 15.19 1.68
N SER A 49 20.83 14.52 1.47
CA SER A 49 21.31 14.13 0.14
C SER A 49 20.43 13.03 -0.47
N ALA A 50 20.47 12.89 -1.80
CA ALA A 50 19.75 11.83 -2.50
C ALA A 50 20.09 10.42 -1.98
N LYS A 51 21.35 10.20 -1.62
CA LYS A 51 21.81 8.92 -1.06
C LYS A 51 21.20 8.65 0.32
N GLU A 52 21.23 9.64 1.23
CA GLU A 52 20.61 9.51 2.56
C GLU A 52 19.10 9.29 2.46
N ILE A 53 18.43 9.98 1.54
CA ILE A 53 16.98 9.79 1.29
C ILE A 53 16.70 8.37 0.84
N LYS A 54 17.47 7.83 -0.11
CA LYS A 54 17.37 6.45 -0.55
C LYS A 54 17.50 5.48 0.62
N GLU A 55 18.56 5.63 1.43
CA GLU A 55 18.83 4.76 2.59
C GLU A 55 17.66 4.76 3.59
N VAL A 56 17.09 5.92 3.89
CA VAL A 56 15.91 6.04 4.77
C VAL A 56 14.70 5.33 4.17
N LEU A 57 14.37 5.58 2.90
CA LEU A 57 13.19 4.99 2.26
C LEU A 57 13.28 3.47 2.12
N GLU A 58 14.48 2.94 1.89
CA GLU A 58 14.73 1.49 1.83
C GLU A 58 14.65 0.84 3.22
N ALA A 59 15.20 1.48 4.24
CA ALA A 59 15.10 1.01 5.64
C ALA A 59 13.65 0.96 6.12
N GLU A 60 12.81 1.88 5.66
CA GLU A 60 11.39 1.98 6.02
C GLU A 60 10.45 1.23 5.06
N ALA A 61 10.98 0.45 4.12
CA ALA A 61 10.20 -0.19 3.05
C ALA A 61 8.97 -0.95 3.58
N TYR A 62 9.12 -1.64 4.70
CA TYR A 62 8.08 -2.46 5.31
C TYR A 62 7.33 -1.79 6.47
N ASN A 63 7.59 -0.52 6.76
CA ASN A 63 6.86 0.26 7.76
C ASN A 63 5.51 0.74 7.21
N SER A 64 4.80 -0.15 6.54
CA SER A 64 3.45 0.11 6.01
C SER A 64 2.69 -1.19 5.82
N SER A 65 1.38 -1.10 5.85
CA SER A 65 0.46 -2.17 5.46
C SER A 65 -0.41 -1.70 4.31
N ILE A 66 -0.78 -2.62 3.44
CA ILE A 66 -1.76 -2.37 2.38
C ILE A 66 -2.67 -3.58 2.22
N TYR A 67 -3.96 -3.31 2.16
CA TYR A 67 -5.01 -4.29 1.91
C TYR A 67 -5.83 -3.84 0.71
N ILE A 68 -6.09 -4.75 -0.22
CA ILE A 68 -6.72 -4.45 -1.50
C ILE A 68 -7.87 -5.42 -1.71
N ALA A 69 -9.09 -4.92 -1.75
CA ALA A 69 -10.25 -5.69 -2.19
C ALA A 69 -10.43 -5.51 -3.70
N VAL A 70 -10.63 -6.60 -4.42
CA VAL A 70 -10.86 -6.58 -5.86
C VAL A 70 -12.15 -7.28 -6.23
N ASP A 71 -12.75 -6.85 -7.34
CA ASP A 71 -13.97 -7.49 -7.86
C ASP A 71 -13.69 -8.84 -8.48
N THR A 72 -12.54 -8.99 -9.14
CA THR A 72 -12.10 -10.21 -9.78
C THR A 72 -10.59 -10.39 -9.70
N LEU A 73 -10.16 -11.64 -9.59
CA LEU A 73 -8.73 -12.02 -9.65
C LEU A 73 -8.25 -12.29 -11.08
N GLU A 74 -9.13 -12.26 -12.07
CA GLU A 74 -8.83 -12.70 -13.44
C GLU A 74 -7.61 -12.00 -14.02
N PHE A 75 -7.61 -10.66 -13.97
CA PHE A 75 -6.52 -9.86 -14.55
C PHE A 75 -5.22 -10.00 -13.76
N LEU A 76 -5.30 -10.12 -12.45
CA LEU A 76 -4.13 -10.34 -11.59
C LEU A 76 -3.50 -11.71 -11.85
N LYS A 77 -4.33 -12.76 -12.06
CA LYS A 77 -3.87 -14.10 -12.44
C LYS A 77 -3.20 -14.07 -13.81
N LYS A 78 -3.86 -13.53 -14.82
CA LYS A 78 -3.31 -13.41 -16.18
C LYS A 78 -2.00 -12.62 -16.21
N GLY A 79 -1.92 -11.57 -15.41
CA GLY A 79 -0.74 -10.73 -15.30
C GLY A 79 0.39 -11.33 -14.44
N GLY A 80 0.16 -12.42 -13.72
CA GLY A 80 1.15 -13.03 -12.83
C GLY A 80 1.51 -12.19 -11.61
N ARG A 81 0.64 -11.24 -11.18
CA ARG A 81 0.86 -10.32 -10.06
C ARG A 81 0.31 -10.84 -8.74
N VAL A 82 -0.28 -12.01 -8.72
CA VAL A 82 -0.82 -12.66 -7.52
C VAL A 82 -0.09 -13.98 -7.25
N THR A 83 0.10 -14.30 -5.97
CA THR A 83 0.65 -15.61 -5.57
C THR A 83 -0.32 -16.75 -5.87
N ALA A 84 0.16 -18.01 -5.84
CA ALA A 84 -0.70 -19.18 -5.98
C ALA A 84 -1.79 -19.21 -4.90
N ALA A 85 -1.46 -18.84 -3.65
CA ALA A 85 -2.42 -18.74 -2.54
C ALA A 85 -3.46 -17.65 -2.79
N GLY A 86 -3.04 -16.45 -3.23
CA GLY A 86 -3.95 -15.38 -3.62
C GLY A 86 -4.85 -15.79 -4.78
N ALA A 87 -4.30 -16.48 -5.78
CA ALA A 87 -5.06 -17.01 -6.90
C ALA A 87 -6.11 -18.05 -6.48
N ALA A 88 -5.82 -18.86 -5.45
CA ALA A 88 -6.71 -19.90 -4.94
C ALA A 88 -7.94 -19.35 -4.18
N LEU A 89 -7.97 -18.06 -3.83
CA LEU A 89 -9.18 -17.44 -3.24
C LEU A 89 -10.43 -17.57 -4.13
N GLY A 90 -10.23 -17.85 -5.40
CA GLY A 90 -11.26 -18.24 -6.36
C GLY A 90 -12.19 -17.10 -6.75
N SER A 91 -13.04 -17.37 -7.72
CA SER A 91 -14.18 -16.53 -8.08
C SER A 91 -15.46 -17.31 -7.81
N VAL A 92 -16.01 -17.18 -6.62
CA VAL A 92 -17.36 -17.63 -6.31
C VAL A 92 -18.25 -16.40 -6.37
N LEU A 93 -19.45 -16.54 -6.92
CA LEU A 93 -20.41 -15.46 -7.05
C LEU A 93 -20.56 -14.69 -5.72
N ASN A 94 -20.40 -13.37 -5.80
CA ASN A 94 -20.50 -12.44 -4.67
C ASN A 94 -19.44 -12.62 -3.55
N ILE A 95 -18.39 -13.43 -3.77
CA ILE A 95 -17.23 -13.45 -2.87
C ILE A 95 -16.17 -12.49 -3.40
N LYS A 96 -15.76 -11.56 -2.55
CA LYS A 96 -14.73 -10.57 -2.83
C LYS A 96 -13.44 -10.97 -2.11
N PRO A 97 -12.34 -11.19 -2.83
CA PRO A 97 -11.05 -11.45 -2.22
C PRO A 97 -10.44 -10.15 -1.68
N ILE A 98 -9.77 -10.26 -0.56
CA ILE A 98 -8.89 -9.24 0.00
C ILE A 98 -7.47 -9.77 -0.08
N LEU A 99 -6.61 -8.99 -0.67
CA LEU A 99 -5.21 -9.27 -0.87
C LEU A 99 -4.35 -8.32 -0.02
N THR A 100 -3.15 -8.74 0.29
CA THR A 100 -2.12 -7.91 0.90
C THR A 100 -0.81 -8.01 0.11
N ILE A 101 0.12 -7.11 0.36
CA ILE A 101 1.46 -7.19 -0.23
C ILE A 101 2.51 -6.85 0.83
N GLN A 102 3.57 -7.65 0.85
CA GLN A 102 4.76 -7.43 1.68
C GLN A 102 6.01 -7.53 0.79
N GLY A 103 6.11 -6.60 -0.16
CA GLY A 103 7.26 -6.44 -1.04
C GLY A 103 7.31 -7.30 -2.30
N GLY A 104 6.57 -8.37 -2.35
CA GLY A 104 6.51 -9.32 -3.48
C GLY A 104 5.28 -9.13 -4.37
N LYS A 105 4.60 -10.21 -4.66
CA LYS A 105 3.30 -10.26 -5.34
C LYS A 105 2.17 -10.06 -4.33
N LEU A 106 0.98 -9.78 -4.85
CA LEU A 106 -0.24 -9.78 -4.06
C LEU A 106 -0.52 -11.19 -3.52
N ASP A 107 -0.72 -11.30 -2.22
CA ASP A 107 -1.00 -12.56 -1.55
C ASP A 107 -2.39 -12.59 -0.91
N ALA A 108 -2.87 -13.78 -0.58
CA ALA A 108 -4.15 -13.99 0.05
C ALA A 108 -4.16 -13.41 1.46
N PHE A 109 -5.16 -12.59 1.78
CA PHE A 109 -5.41 -12.15 3.15
C PHE A 109 -6.75 -12.72 3.67
N ALA A 110 -7.84 -12.43 2.97
CA ALA A 110 -9.18 -12.87 3.37
C ALA A 110 -10.13 -12.93 2.16
N LYS A 111 -11.32 -13.44 2.41
CA LYS A 111 -12.46 -13.37 1.48
C LYS A 111 -13.71 -13.05 2.25
N THR A 112 -14.58 -12.21 1.68
CA THR A 112 -15.85 -11.83 2.27
C THR A 112 -16.99 -11.86 1.25
N ARG A 113 -18.23 -11.74 1.71
CA ARG A 113 -19.38 -11.51 0.84
C ARG A 113 -19.69 -10.03 0.72
N GLY A 114 -19.52 -9.49 -0.48
CA GLY A 114 -19.83 -8.11 -0.81
C GLY A 114 -18.77 -7.10 -0.34
N MET A 115 -18.73 -5.95 -0.99
CA MET A 115 -17.69 -4.93 -0.77
C MET A 115 -17.78 -4.26 0.62
N LYS A 116 -19.00 -4.09 1.16
CA LYS A 116 -19.17 -3.52 2.50
C LYS A 116 -18.42 -4.34 3.57
N LYS A 117 -18.53 -5.68 3.52
CA LYS A 117 -17.79 -6.56 4.45
C LYS A 117 -16.29 -6.56 4.18
N CYS A 118 -15.86 -6.35 2.91
CA CYS A 118 -14.45 -6.14 2.61
C CYS A 118 -13.90 -4.91 3.33
N LYS A 119 -14.57 -3.76 3.20
CA LYS A 119 -14.18 -2.51 3.85
C LYS A 119 -14.04 -2.70 5.37
N GLN A 120 -15.05 -3.31 6.01
CA GLN A 120 -15.01 -3.64 7.45
C GLN A 120 -13.80 -4.52 7.79
N LYS A 121 -13.57 -5.59 7.01
CA LYS A 121 -12.44 -6.51 7.26
C LYS A 121 -11.08 -5.85 7.07
N MET A 122 -10.94 -4.93 6.12
CA MET A 122 -9.72 -4.16 5.94
C MET A 122 -9.49 -3.20 7.12
N VAL A 123 -10.53 -2.55 7.63
CA VAL A 123 -10.43 -1.71 8.85
C VAL A 123 -9.99 -2.53 10.06
N GLU A 124 -10.58 -3.72 10.27
CA GLU A 124 -10.16 -4.64 11.34
C GLU A 124 -8.67 -5.03 11.20
N ALA A 125 -8.23 -5.32 9.98
CA ALA A 125 -6.85 -5.66 9.71
C ALA A 125 -5.87 -4.50 10.02
N LEU A 126 -6.24 -3.28 9.63
CA LEU A 126 -5.44 -2.08 9.95
C LEU A 126 -5.39 -1.81 11.46
N LYS A 127 -6.50 -2.02 12.19
CA LYS A 127 -6.49 -1.92 13.67
C LYS A 127 -5.57 -2.95 14.30
N ASN A 128 -5.63 -4.20 13.83
CA ASN A 128 -4.72 -5.25 14.31
C ASN A 128 -3.25 -4.90 14.00
N ASP A 129 -2.95 -4.36 12.83
CA ASP A 129 -1.60 -3.91 12.49
C ASP A 129 -1.16 -2.76 13.41
N ARG A 130 -2.05 -1.83 13.75
CA ARG A 130 -1.78 -0.75 14.70
C ARG A 130 -1.41 -1.30 16.08
N GLU A 131 -2.10 -2.32 16.55
CA GLU A 131 -1.89 -2.93 17.85
C GLU A 131 -0.67 -3.86 17.90
N THR A 132 -0.22 -4.36 16.75
CA THR A 132 0.87 -5.35 16.66
C THR A 132 2.13 -4.78 16.02
N ARG A 133 2.08 -4.54 14.71
CA ARG A 133 3.23 -4.11 13.90
C ARG A 133 3.65 -2.67 14.17
N PHE A 134 2.69 -1.81 14.47
CA PHE A 134 2.89 -0.37 14.67
C PHE A 134 2.56 0.09 16.08
N LYS A 135 2.57 -0.83 17.06
CA LYS A 135 2.21 -0.55 18.46
C LYS A 135 3.01 0.60 19.09
N ASP A 136 4.26 0.76 18.67
CA ASP A 136 5.19 1.77 19.20
C ASP A 136 5.16 3.07 18.37
N ALA A 137 4.34 3.15 17.32
CA ALA A 137 4.19 4.36 16.52
C ALA A 137 3.32 5.40 17.25
N ASP A 138 3.67 6.68 17.15
CA ASP A 138 2.80 7.77 17.61
C ASP A 138 1.62 7.93 16.62
N ASP A 139 0.40 7.93 17.13
CA ASP A 139 -0.83 8.08 16.31
C ASP A 139 -0.82 9.36 15.48
N LYS A 140 -0.23 10.46 15.96
CA LYS A 140 -0.07 11.71 15.22
C LYS A 140 0.83 11.59 14.00
N HIS A 141 1.70 10.59 13.98
CA HIS A 141 2.58 10.29 12.85
C HIS A 141 2.06 9.12 12.00
N LEU A 142 0.95 8.51 12.40
CA LEU A 142 0.31 7.45 11.63
C LEU A 142 -0.52 8.06 10.50
N LEU A 143 -0.22 7.63 9.28
CA LEU A 143 -0.92 8.05 8.07
C LEU A 143 -1.80 6.90 7.58
N VAL A 144 -3.09 7.15 7.47
CA VAL A 144 -4.07 6.16 6.99
C VAL A 144 -4.66 6.66 5.67
N GLY A 145 -4.35 5.95 4.59
CA GLY A 145 -4.82 6.32 3.25
C GLY A 145 -5.88 5.35 2.74
N ALA A 146 -6.90 5.87 2.09
CA ALA A 146 -7.85 5.12 1.29
C ALA A 146 -7.72 5.50 -0.19
N ALA A 147 -8.00 4.55 -1.05
CA ALA A 147 -8.15 4.76 -2.48
C ALA A 147 -9.21 3.80 -3.03
N GLY A 148 -9.74 4.09 -4.20
CA GLY A 148 -10.67 3.20 -4.89
C GLY A 148 -10.85 3.58 -6.35
N SER A 149 -11.10 2.60 -7.19
CA SER A 149 -11.43 2.80 -8.61
C SER A 149 -12.93 2.67 -8.80
N ASN A 150 -13.51 3.53 -9.62
CA ASN A 150 -14.94 3.52 -9.99
C ASN A 150 -15.89 3.70 -8.79
N LEU A 151 -15.46 4.39 -7.74
CA LEU A 151 -16.33 4.82 -6.66
C LEU A 151 -16.99 6.16 -7.02
N THR A 152 -18.25 6.33 -6.62
CA THR A 152 -18.87 7.66 -6.61
C THR A 152 -18.24 8.52 -5.53
N GLU A 153 -18.45 9.83 -5.58
CA GLU A 153 -17.98 10.75 -4.54
C GLU A 153 -18.53 10.40 -3.16
N GLU A 154 -19.79 9.96 -3.10
CA GLU A 154 -20.44 9.50 -1.87
C GLU A 154 -19.79 8.22 -1.32
N GLU A 155 -19.55 7.23 -2.18
CA GLU A 155 -18.89 5.97 -1.78
C GLU A 155 -17.44 6.19 -1.32
N ALA A 156 -16.73 7.13 -1.95
CA ALA A 156 -15.40 7.54 -1.55
C ALA A 156 -15.41 8.27 -0.20
N ALA A 157 -16.37 9.18 0.01
CA ALA A 157 -16.57 9.89 1.27
C ALA A 157 -16.93 8.93 2.41
N GLU A 158 -17.86 7.99 2.17
CA GLU A 158 -18.20 6.94 3.14
C GLU A 158 -16.98 6.08 3.49
N TRP A 159 -16.18 5.69 2.50
CA TRP A 159 -14.98 4.90 2.72
C TRP A 159 -13.95 5.65 3.57
N LYS A 160 -13.72 6.92 3.27
CA LYS A 160 -12.87 7.79 4.07
C LYS A 160 -13.41 7.92 5.50
N GLN A 161 -14.72 8.15 5.67
CA GLN A 161 -15.34 8.32 6.99
C GLN A 161 -15.17 7.09 7.86
N MET A 162 -15.32 5.87 7.30
CA MET A 162 -15.06 4.63 8.04
C MET A 162 -13.64 4.57 8.62
N LEU A 163 -12.65 5.13 7.92
CA LEU A 163 -11.28 5.18 8.42
C LEU A 163 -11.09 6.28 9.46
N VAL A 164 -11.72 7.46 9.27
CA VAL A 164 -11.72 8.52 10.28
C VAL A 164 -12.30 8.05 11.60
N ASP A 165 -13.42 7.34 11.55
CA ASP A 165 -14.07 6.78 12.75
C ASP A 165 -13.23 5.69 13.42
N ALA A 166 -12.45 4.96 12.63
CA ALA A 166 -11.61 3.87 13.12
C ALA A 166 -10.26 4.35 13.69
N PHE A 167 -9.76 5.50 13.22
CA PHE A 167 -8.46 6.09 13.56
C PHE A 167 -8.59 7.60 13.82
N PRO A 168 -9.30 8.00 14.90
CA PRO A 168 -9.65 9.42 15.13
C PRO A 168 -8.44 10.31 15.40
N ASP A 169 -7.34 9.75 15.89
CA ASP A 169 -6.12 10.49 16.24
C ASP A 169 -5.08 10.52 15.09
N SER A 170 -5.37 9.84 14.00
CA SER A 170 -4.47 9.71 12.84
C SER A 170 -4.86 10.64 11.71
N TYR A 171 -3.89 10.99 10.86
CA TYR A 171 -4.20 11.71 9.63
C TYR A 171 -4.78 10.74 8.58
N VAL A 172 -6.07 10.92 8.27
CA VAL A 172 -6.80 10.10 7.29
C VAL A 172 -7.04 10.88 6.00
N TYR A 173 -6.69 10.30 4.86
CA TYR A 173 -6.93 10.89 3.54
C TYR A 173 -7.51 9.87 2.55
N TYR A 174 -8.08 10.39 1.45
CA TYR A 174 -8.50 9.62 0.28
C TYR A 174 -7.76 10.15 -0.95
N ASP A 175 -7.28 9.24 -1.81
CA ASP A 175 -6.49 9.55 -3.01
C ASP A 175 -7.17 9.04 -4.29
#